data_b1f09afa8a5c87c9b5d7117ae9282b23
#
_entry.id   b1f09afa8a5c87c9b5d7117ae9282b23
#
_cell.length_a   1.000
_cell.length_b   1.000
_cell.length_c   1.000
_cell.angle_alpha   90.00
_cell.angle_beta   90.00
_cell.angle_gamma   90.00
#
_symmetry.space_group_name_H-M   'P 1'
#
loop_
_entity.id
_entity.type
_entity.pdbx_description
1 polymer ?
#
loop_
_entity_poly.entity_id
_entity_poly.type
_entity_poly.pdbx_seq_one_letter_code
_entity_poly.pdbx_strand_id
1 'polypeptide(L)'
;MPSHPCASPAANPAANPSAVPSTGYRELLRNKEFSGLYAGFTLTVAASTLSGFALGTLVDRQTGSPFLTAVSMYGATFATVLGALTLMSVADGKRPRRTLVVLQLALLAGVGAQAVPGLPLAARFALLLTLGLFQSLGTGTRLGLLAEVVPTSAYAPARSLMNITSGGTAIAGYAVGAVLLRHLSPQGVFAVAAALTALGTAVVAATVREQSIRPTRRPGLRRTWTTNAELLSHPGRRTLLLNLWVPNGLIVGCEALFISYDPRHAGTFLAAGAAGMLVGDLAVGWLLDAGRRRRCAFALRLLLAVPFLLFAVHPPVPVLVVAVFVASAGFAATLPLQEQLLEQTPDRIRGQVQGVESAGRMTWQGLGAAMAGGLAQYLAPGTAIAVVAGVSVTVTVLGRPSRRKGPGASGRGRTYRGTTGE
;
A
#
# COMPACT_ATOMS: atom_id res chain seq x y z
N MET A 1 -63.10 11.23 47.84
CA MET A 1 -61.62 11.08 47.71
C MET A 1 -61.30 11.15 46.25
N PRO A 2 -60.60 12.22 45.75
CA PRO A 2 -60.28 12.41 44.37
C PRO A 2 -58.97 11.74 44.01
N SER A 3 -59.00 11.03 42.88
CA SER A 3 -57.89 10.40 42.19
C SER A 3 -56.90 11.38 41.63
N HIS A 4 -55.63 11.30 42.00
CA HIS A 4 -54.53 12.06 41.42
C HIS A 4 -54.11 11.42 40.07
N PRO A 5 -53.90 12.20 39.00
CA PRO A 5 -53.28 11.68 37.79
C PRO A 5 -51.76 11.63 37.95
N CYS A 6 -51.16 10.46 37.64
CA CYS A 6 -49.72 10.27 37.48
C CYS A 6 -49.18 11.15 36.34
N ALA A 7 -48.31 12.08 36.68
CA ALA A 7 -47.53 12.82 35.72
C ALA A 7 -46.46 11.91 35.13
N SER A 8 -46.47 11.69 33.81
CA SER A 8 -45.38 11.09 33.04
C SER A 8 -44.12 11.95 33.13
N PRO A 9 -42.94 11.38 33.38
CA PRO A 9 -41.70 12.15 33.32
C PRO A 9 -41.42 12.60 31.88
N ALA A 10 -41.20 13.88 31.69
CA ALA A 10 -40.82 14.50 30.44
C ALA A 10 -39.62 13.81 29.83
N ALA A 11 -39.76 13.36 28.57
CA ALA A 11 -38.67 12.84 27.75
C ALA A 11 -37.58 13.89 27.64
N ASN A 12 -36.43 13.59 28.22
CA ASN A 12 -35.20 14.34 28.07
C ASN A 12 -34.84 14.36 26.58
N PRO A 13 -34.66 15.53 25.92
CA PRO A 13 -34.25 15.57 24.53
C PRO A 13 -32.90 14.87 24.42
N ALA A 14 -32.84 13.81 23.60
CA ALA A 14 -31.69 13.02 23.35
C ALA A 14 -30.45 13.89 23.20
N ALA A 15 -29.55 13.79 24.16
CA ALA A 15 -28.20 14.32 24.05
C ALA A 15 -27.62 13.70 22.76
N ASN A 16 -27.43 14.55 21.77
CA ASN A 16 -26.70 14.24 20.55
C ASN A 16 -25.39 13.60 20.98
N PRO A 17 -25.06 12.34 20.58
CA PRO A 17 -23.79 11.76 20.97
C PRO A 17 -22.71 12.67 20.43
N SER A 18 -22.14 13.46 21.34
CA SER A 18 -21.12 14.47 21.16
C SER A 18 -20.16 14.00 20.07
N ALA A 19 -20.08 14.76 18.99
CA ALA A 19 -19.01 14.67 18.01
C ALA A 19 -17.69 14.63 18.79
N VAL A 20 -17.05 13.46 18.83
CA VAL A 20 -15.70 13.31 19.39
C VAL A 20 -14.84 14.31 18.62
N PRO A 21 -14.23 15.32 19.29
CA PRO A 21 -13.44 16.31 18.58
C PRO A 21 -12.39 15.57 17.75
N SER A 22 -12.45 15.73 16.43
CA SER A 22 -11.48 15.13 15.53
C SER A 22 -10.12 15.76 15.88
N THR A 23 -9.25 14.97 16.49
CA THR A 23 -7.88 15.39 16.79
C THR A 23 -7.22 15.85 15.49
N GLY A 24 -6.99 17.15 15.35
CA GLY A 24 -6.42 17.72 14.13
C GLY A 24 -4.96 17.27 13.94
N TYR A 25 -4.48 17.19 12.69
CA TYR A 25 -3.08 16.84 12.39
C TYR A 25 -2.07 17.71 13.15
N ARG A 26 -2.40 18.99 13.41
CA ARG A 26 -1.54 19.90 14.19
C ARG A 26 -1.40 19.47 15.65
N GLU A 27 -2.45 18.94 16.24
CA GLU A 27 -2.42 18.43 17.62
C GLU A 27 -1.61 17.15 17.72
N LEU A 28 -1.74 16.23 16.74
CA LEU A 28 -0.91 15.04 16.63
C LEU A 28 0.57 15.39 16.56
N LEU A 29 0.96 16.36 15.74
CA LEU A 29 2.35 16.79 15.59
C LEU A 29 2.92 17.52 16.83
N ARG A 30 2.08 17.96 17.77
CA ARG A 30 2.52 18.50 19.08
C ARG A 30 2.93 17.39 20.06
N ASN A 31 2.48 16.16 19.85
CA ASN A 31 2.93 15.03 20.65
C ASN A 31 4.36 14.64 20.23
N LYS A 32 5.34 14.82 21.13
CA LYS A 32 6.77 14.57 20.85
C LYS A 32 7.06 13.13 20.45
N GLU A 33 6.38 12.14 21.05
CA GLU A 33 6.58 10.74 20.73
C GLU A 33 6.01 10.39 19.36
N PHE A 34 4.82 10.90 19.04
CA PHE A 34 4.24 10.75 17.70
C PHE A 34 5.10 11.43 16.64
N SER A 35 5.52 12.67 16.86
CA SER A 35 6.38 13.41 15.91
C SER A 35 7.71 12.72 15.67
N GLY A 36 8.31 12.12 16.70
CA GLY A 36 9.53 11.34 16.54
C GLY A 36 9.31 10.04 15.76
N LEU A 37 8.25 9.31 16.07
CA LEU A 37 7.88 8.11 15.31
C LEU A 37 7.56 8.43 13.85
N TYR A 38 6.86 9.53 13.61
CA TYR A 38 6.49 10.03 12.29
C TYR A 38 7.72 10.50 11.49
N ALA A 39 8.62 11.28 12.08
CA ALA A 39 9.86 11.71 11.43
C ALA A 39 10.76 10.52 11.10
N GLY A 40 10.94 9.58 12.03
CA GLY A 40 11.69 8.35 11.80
C GLY A 40 11.08 7.51 10.66
N PHE A 41 9.75 7.44 10.58
CA PHE A 41 9.05 6.78 9.47
C PHE A 41 9.33 7.47 8.14
N THR A 42 9.19 8.79 8.06
CA THR A 42 9.44 9.59 6.84
C THR A 42 10.86 9.38 6.33
N LEU A 43 11.85 9.46 7.21
CA LEU A 43 13.25 9.21 6.87
C LEU A 43 13.51 7.79 6.39
N THR A 44 12.85 6.80 7.02
CA THR A 44 12.95 5.39 6.59
C THR A 44 12.34 5.17 5.20
N VAL A 45 11.19 5.79 4.90
CA VAL A 45 10.57 5.71 3.56
C VAL A 45 11.46 6.36 2.51
N ALA A 46 12.00 7.55 2.79
CA ALA A 46 12.93 8.23 1.90
C ALA A 46 14.18 7.38 1.61
N ALA A 47 14.79 6.82 2.65
CA ALA A 47 15.94 5.93 2.52
C ALA A 47 15.63 4.68 1.69
N SER A 48 14.48 4.05 1.92
CA SER A 48 14.05 2.86 1.17
C SER A 48 13.83 3.18 -0.31
N THR A 49 13.17 4.31 -0.62
CA THR A 49 12.93 4.75 -2.01
C THR A 49 14.24 5.02 -2.74
N LEU A 50 15.16 5.76 -2.11
CA LEU A 50 16.48 6.04 -2.67
C LEU A 50 17.28 4.75 -2.88
N SER A 51 17.30 3.85 -1.88
CA SER A 51 18.01 2.57 -1.98
C SER A 51 17.47 1.67 -3.07
N GLY A 52 16.15 1.56 -3.19
CA GLY A 52 15.50 0.74 -4.24
C GLY A 52 15.84 1.26 -5.63
N PHE A 53 15.75 2.58 -5.83
CA PHE A 53 16.06 3.21 -7.11
C PHE A 53 17.56 3.12 -7.46
N ALA A 54 18.45 3.32 -6.47
CA ALA A 54 19.88 3.18 -6.66
C ALA A 54 20.27 1.72 -6.99
N LEU A 55 19.64 0.74 -6.33
CA LEU A 55 19.90 -0.67 -6.61
C LEU A 55 19.45 -1.05 -8.01
N GLY A 56 18.23 -0.64 -8.42
CA GLY A 56 17.74 -0.85 -9.78
C GLY A 56 18.70 -0.30 -10.82
N THR A 57 19.12 0.97 -10.65
CA THR A 57 20.07 1.62 -11.56
C THR A 57 21.44 0.93 -11.57
N LEU A 58 21.93 0.47 -10.41
CA LEU A 58 23.21 -0.24 -10.33
C LEU A 58 23.14 -1.59 -11.04
N VAL A 59 22.07 -2.35 -10.82
CA VAL A 59 21.87 -3.67 -11.45
C VAL A 59 21.72 -3.51 -12.96
N ASP A 60 20.96 -2.52 -13.41
CA ASP A 60 20.80 -2.22 -14.83
C ASP A 60 22.15 -1.90 -15.50
N ARG A 61 22.95 -1.03 -14.91
CA ARG A 61 24.29 -0.66 -15.40
C ARG A 61 25.28 -1.85 -15.43
N GLN A 62 25.16 -2.78 -14.49
CA GLN A 62 26.07 -3.93 -14.39
C GLN A 62 25.69 -5.08 -15.28
N THR A 63 24.40 -5.30 -15.51
CA THR A 63 23.91 -6.52 -16.15
C THR A 63 23.20 -6.27 -17.48
N GLY A 64 22.67 -5.06 -17.71
CA GLY A 64 21.78 -4.78 -18.84
C GLY A 64 20.51 -5.65 -18.84
N SER A 65 20.21 -6.35 -17.74
CA SER A 65 19.11 -7.29 -17.65
C SER A 65 17.85 -6.64 -17.08
N PRO A 66 16.79 -6.44 -17.88
CA PRO A 66 15.52 -5.88 -17.39
C PRO A 66 14.90 -6.74 -16.28
N PHE A 67 15.08 -8.08 -16.33
CA PHE A 67 14.59 -8.97 -15.30
C PHE A 67 15.27 -8.73 -13.96
N LEU A 68 16.60 -8.68 -13.92
CA LEU A 68 17.33 -8.45 -12.69
C LEU A 68 17.08 -7.03 -12.16
N THR A 69 16.96 -6.05 -13.04
CA THR A 69 16.59 -4.67 -12.69
C THR A 69 15.23 -4.61 -12.03
N ALA A 70 14.19 -5.21 -12.63
CA ALA A 70 12.85 -5.26 -12.07
C ALA A 70 12.79 -6.00 -10.71
N VAL A 71 13.47 -7.15 -10.61
CA VAL A 71 13.55 -7.91 -9.36
C VAL A 71 14.33 -7.15 -8.28
N SER A 72 15.36 -6.37 -8.64
CA SER A 72 16.10 -5.55 -7.67
C SER A 72 15.26 -4.41 -7.07
N MET A 73 14.31 -3.86 -7.82
CA MET A 73 13.41 -2.81 -7.34
C MET A 73 12.28 -3.35 -6.44
N TYR A 74 11.71 -4.49 -6.83
CA TYR A 74 10.48 -5.01 -6.20
C TYR A 74 10.65 -6.36 -5.51
N GLY A 75 11.81 -6.99 -5.59
CA GLY A 75 12.08 -8.30 -4.96
C GLY A 75 11.96 -8.29 -3.44
N ALA A 76 12.24 -7.15 -2.79
CA ALA A 76 12.02 -6.97 -1.35
C ALA A 76 10.55 -7.17 -0.95
N THR A 77 9.58 -6.96 -1.85
CA THR A 77 8.16 -7.17 -1.55
C THR A 77 7.84 -8.63 -1.26
N PHE A 78 8.48 -9.58 -1.96
CA PHE A 78 8.35 -11.01 -1.65
C PHE A 78 8.87 -11.35 -0.26
N ALA A 79 10.06 -10.84 0.09
CA ALA A 79 10.63 -11.06 1.41
C ALA A 79 9.78 -10.40 2.51
N THR A 80 9.19 -9.24 2.24
CA THR A 80 8.26 -8.56 3.16
C THR A 80 7.01 -9.42 3.42
N VAL A 81 6.45 -10.04 2.39
CA VAL A 81 5.30 -10.96 2.53
C VAL A 81 5.69 -12.21 3.31
N LEU A 82 6.82 -12.82 2.99
CA LEU A 82 7.33 -13.98 3.74
C LEU A 82 7.58 -13.62 5.20
N GLY A 83 8.19 -12.46 5.47
CA GLY A 83 8.39 -11.96 6.83
C GLY A 83 7.09 -11.73 7.57
N ALA A 84 6.06 -11.18 6.92
CA ALA A 84 4.74 -11.00 7.52
C ALA A 84 4.07 -12.34 7.86
N LEU A 85 4.24 -13.36 7.04
CA LEU A 85 3.64 -14.69 7.26
C LEU A 85 4.39 -15.52 8.31
N THR A 86 5.71 -15.37 8.42
CA THR A 86 6.55 -16.25 9.24
C THR A 86 7.06 -15.60 10.53
N LEU A 87 7.40 -14.32 10.50
CA LEU A 87 8.11 -13.62 11.57
C LEU A 87 7.26 -12.65 12.39
N MET A 88 5.96 -12.48 12.07
CA MET A 88 5.11 -11.55 12.84
C MET A 88 5.04 -11.89 14.33
N SER A 89 5.18 -13.17 14.70
CA SER A 89 5.25 -13.59 16.12
C SER A 89 6.52 -13.10 16.84
N VAL A 90 7.60 -12.87 16.11
CA VAL A 90 8.87 -12.37 16.66
C VAL A 90 8.85 -10.85 16.87
N ALA A 91 8.06 -10.12 16.07
CA ALA A 91 7.92 -8.66 16.16
C ALA A 91 7.21 -8.20 17.46
N ASP A 92 6.50 -9.11 18.15
CA ASP A 92 5.80 -8.84 19.41
C ASP A 92 6.70 -8.91 20.64
N GLY A 93 7.94 -8.52 20.47
CA GLY A 93 8.90 -8.43 21.59
C GLY A 93 8.35 -7.61 22.74
N LYS A 94 8.78 -7.99 23.96
CA LYS A 94 8.40 -7.33 25.23
C LYS A 94 8.75 -5.84 25.29
N ARG A 95 9.46 -5.28 24.31
CA ARG A 95 9.98 -3.90 24.28
C ARG A 95 9.90 -3.34 22.86
N PRO A 96 8.74 -2.83 22.43
CA PRO A 96 8.49 -2.46 21.03
C PRO A 96 9.43 -1.37 20.52
N ARG A 97 9.78 -0.37 21.32
CA ARG A 97 10.78 0.66 20.94
C ARG A 97 12.14 0.03 20.68
N ARG A 98 12.65 -0.80 21.61
CA ARG A 98 13.94 -1.47 21.45
C ARG A 98 13.95 -2.36 20.21
N THR A 99 12.87 -3.10 19.99
CA THR A 99 12.70 -3.92 18.77
C THR A 99 12.78 -3.06 17.50
N LEU A 100 12.05 -1.94 17.46
CA LEU A 100 12.07 -1.04 16.30
C LEU A 100 13.47 -0.46 16.06
N VAL A 101 14.18 -0.01 17.11
CA VAL A 101 15.55 0.52 17.00
C VAL A 101 16.52 -0.56 16.51
N VAL A 102 16.46 -1.78 17.04
CA VAL A 102 17.31 -2.90 16.57
C VAL A 102 17.04 -3.22 15.09
N LEU A 103 15.78 -3.25 14.66
CA LEU A 103 15.42 -3.47 13.26
C LEU A 103 15.92 -2.34 12.36
N GLN A 104 15.84 -1.08 12.81
CA GLN A 104 16.37 0.07 12.07
C GLN A 104 17.90 0.05 12.00
N LEU A 105 18.60 -0.40 13.05
CA LEU A 105 20.07 -0.60 13.01
C LEU A 105 20.43 -1.73 12.02
N ALA A 106 19.67 -2.80 11.97
CA ALA A 106 19.86 -3.86 10.98
C ALA A 106 19.64 -3.34 9.54
N LEU A 107 18.58 -2.51 9.33
CA LEU A 107 18.35 -1.82 8.05
C LEU A 107 19.51 -0.90 7.69
N LEU A 108 20.01 -0.11 8.65
CA LEU A 108 21.17 0.76 8.47
C LEU A 108 22.41 -0.04 8.05
N ALA A 109 22.71 -1.13 8.74
CA ALA A 109 23.84 -1.99 8.40
C ALA A 109 23.71 -2.58 6.99
N GLY A 110 22.51 -3.06 6.62
CA GLY A 110 22.26 -3.62 5.29
C GLY A 110 22.31 -2.59 4.16
N VAL A 111 21.73 -1.39 4.37
CA VAL A 111 21.82 -0.29 3.39
C VAL A 111 23.25 0.23 3.29
N GLY A 112 23.97 0.34 4.42
CA GLY A 112 25.38 0.70 4.44
C GLY A 112 26.25 -0.31 3.71
N ALA A 113 25.99 -1.60 3.87
CA ALA A 113 26.69 -2.65 3.13
C ALA A 113 26.50 -2.54 1.61
N GLN A 114 25.32 -2.09 1.13
CA GLN A 114 25.12 -1.83 -0.30
C GLN A 114 26.01 -0.72 -0.86
N ALA A 115 26.49 0.20 -0.01
CA ALA A 115 27.41 1.25 -0.42
C ALA A 115 28.84 0.75 -0.68
N VAL A 116 29.19 -0.47 -0.24
CA VAL A 116 30.53 -1.04 -0.41
C VAL A 116 30.82 -1.26 -1.90
N PRO A 117 31.92 -0.69 -2.44
CA PRO A 117 32.34 -0.94 -3.81
C PRO A 117 32.72 -2.42 -4.02
N GLY A 118 32.46 -2.96 -5.21
CA GLY A 118 32.85 -4.34 -5.55
C GLY A 118 32.01 -5.44 -4.89
N LEU A 119 30.95 -5.11 -4.15
CA LEU A 119 30.08 -6.12 -3.56
C LEU A 119 29.43 -6.98 -4.67
N PRO A 120 29.56 -8.33 -4.63
CA PRO A 120 28.99 -9.23 -5.62
C PRO A 120 27.45 -9.07 -5.74
N LEU A 121 26.94 -9.25 -6.95
CA LEU A 121 25.51 -9.09 -7.22
C LEU A 121 24.66 -10.06 -6.36
N ALA A 122 25.09 -11.29 -6.18
CA ALA A 122 24.43 -12.27 -5.31
C ALA A 122 24.30 -11.77 -3.85
N ALA A 123 25.36 -11.13 -3.32
CA ALA A 123 25.31 -10.55 -1.98
C ALA A 123 24.34 -9.35 -1.91
N ARG A 124 24.24 -8.55 -2.97
CA ARG A 124 23.27 -7.45 -3.05
C ARG A 124 21.82 -7.95 -3.01
N PHE A 125 21.51 -9.02 -3.74
CA PHE A 125 20.20 -9.65 -3.70
C PHE A 125 19.91 -10.32 -2.35
N ALA A 126 20.89 -10.99 -1.74
CA ALA A 126 20.75 -11.54 -0.39
C ALA A 126 20.44 -10.45 0.64
N LEU A 127 21.15 -9.31 0.57
CA LEU A 127 20.86 -8.13 1.40
C LEU A 127 19.46 -7.59 1.13
N LEU A 128 19.05 -7.45 -0.14
CA LEU A 128 17.71 -6.99 -0.51
C LEU A 128 16.60 -7.83 0.14
N LEU A 129 16.70 -9.15 0.05
CA LEU A 129 15.74 -10.07 0.66
C LEU A 129 15.74 -9.96 2.19
N THR A 130 16.94 -9.90 2.80
CA THR A 130 17.09 -9.73 4.25
C THR A 130 16.48 -8.41 4.72
N LEU A 131 16.72 -7.31 4.00
CA LEU A 131 16.12 -6.00 4.29
C LEU A 131 14.60 -6.02 4.16
N GLY A 132 14.05 -6.73 3.18
CA GLY A 132 12.60 -6.94 3.04
C GLY A 132 11.99 -7.64 4.26
N LEU A 133 12.64 -8.68 4.80
CA LEU A 133 12.20 -9.35 6.03
C LEU A 133 12.18 -8.39 7.22
N PHE A 134 13.23 -7.61 7.43
CA PHE A 134 13.31 -6.64 8.53
C PHE A 134 12.28 -5.50 8.37
N GLN A 135 12.01 -5.07 7.15
CA GLN A 135 10.99 -4.05 6.86
C GLN A 135 9.59 -4.51 7.27
N SER A 136 9.26 -5.79 7.04
CA SER A 136 8.00 -6.40 7.48
C SER A 136 7.83 -6.29 8.98
N LEU A 137 8.83 -6.74 9.75
CA LEU A 137 8.84 -6.68 11.20
C LEU A 137 8.74 -5.24 11.71
N GLY A 138 9.51 -4.32 11.10
CA GLY A 138 9.52 -2.90 11.45
C GLY A 138 8.17 -2.23 11.23
N THR A 139 7.43 -2.61 10.20
CA THR A 139 6.08 -2.09 9.93
C THR A 139 5.10 -2.52 11.00
N GLY A 140 5.09 -3.79 11.38
CA GLY A 140 4.23 -4.31 12.45
C GLY A 140 4.52 -3.64 13.81
N THR A 141 5.80 -3.57 14.19
CA THR A 141 6.24 -2.93 15.43
C THR A 141 5.87 -1.44 15.47
N ARG A 142 6.03 -0.73 14.37
CA ARG A 142 5.69 0.69 14.26
C ARG A 142 4.19 0.94 14.41
N LEU A 143 3.34 0.13 13.79
CA LEU A 143 1.89 0.25 13.93
C LEU A 143 1.43 -0.10 15.36
N GLY A 144 2.09 -1.03 16.02
CA GLY A 144 1.88 -1.32 17.43
C GLY A 144 2.22 -0.12 18.32
N LEU A 145 3.42 0.48 18.13
CA LEU A 145 3.81 1.69 18.85
C LEU A 145 2.89 2.87 18.57
N LEU A 146 2.44 3.05 17.34
CA LEU A 146 1.48 4.09 17.00
C LEU A 146 0.19 3.98 17.82
N ALA A 147 -0.33 2.76 18.00
CA ALA A 147 -1.54 2.51 18.77
C ALA A 147 -1.38 2.79 20.28
N GLU A 148 -0.14 2.80 20.79
CA GLU A 148 0.16 3.10 22.20
C GLU A 148 0.49 4.58 22.43
N VAL A 149 1.12 5.23 21.45
CA VAL A 149 1.56 6.64 21.51
C VAL A 149 0.40 7.61 21.31
N VAL A 150 -0.63 7.24 20.54
CA VAL A 150 -1.77 8.11 20.28
C VAL A 150 -3.06 7.54 20.88
N PRO A 151 -4.00 8.41 21.33
CA PRO A 151 -5.33 7.97 21.77
C PRO A 151 -6.05 7.22 20.66
N THR A 152 -6.95 6.30 21.03
CA THR A 152 -7.71 5.48 20.05
C THR A 152 -8.47 6.34 19.02
N SER A 153 -9.02 7.50 19.44
CA SER A 153 -9.70 8.45 18.55
C SER A 153 -8.77 9.10 17.53
N ALA A 154 -7.49 9.25 17.85
CA ALA A 154 -6.46 9.86 17.01
C ALA A 154 -5.70 8.85 16.12
N TYR A 155 -5.90 7.54 16.32
CA TYR A 155 -5.18 6.50 15.57
C TYR A 155 -5.46 6.56 14.06
N ALA A 156 -6.72 6.71 13.65
CA ALA A 156 -7.07 6.76 12.23
C ALA A 156 -6.49 8.02 11.54
N PRO A 157 -6.61 9.24 12.08
CA PRO A 157 -5.92 10.43 11.55
C PRO A 157 -4.40 10.27 11.49
N ALA A 158 -3.77 9.71 12.54
CA ALA A 158 -2.33 9.50 12.58
C ALA A 158 -1.86 8.54 11.46
N ARG A 159 -2.57 7.44 11.25
CA ARG A 159 -2.30 6.48 10.18
C ARG A 159 -2.52 7.10 8.79
N SER A 160 -3.57 7.89 8.63
CA SER A 160 -3.83 8.62 7.38
C SER A 160 -2.69 9.58 7.04
N LEU A 161 -2.20 10.35 8.03
CA LEU A 161 -1.06 11.24 7.86
C LEU A 161 0.19 10.46 7.41
N MET A 162 0.48 9.32 8.03
CA MET A 162 1.61 8.47 7.64
C MET A 162 1.46 7.95 6.19
N ASN A 163 0.26 7.57 5.77
CA ASN A 163 0.03 7.11 4.40
C ASN A 163 0.23 8.22 3.35
N ILE A 164 -0.31 9.42 3.61
CA ILE A 164 -0.12 10.60 2.73
C ILE A 164 1.36 10.95 2.64
N THR A 165 2.05 10.94 3.78
CA THR A 165 3.50 11.22 3.83
C THR A 165 4.31 10.16 3.08
N SER A 166 3.92 8.88 3.16
CA SER A 166 4.59 7.81 2.40
C SER A 166 4.54 8.10 0.90
N GLY A 167 3.37 8.48 0.37
CA GLY A 167 3.22 8.88 -1.04
C GLY A 167 4.06 10.09 -1.40
N GLY A 168 3.95 11.19 -0.63
CA GLY A 168 4.73 12.42 -0.86
C GLY A 168 6.24 12.19 -0.78
N THR A 169 6.69 11.37 0.19
CA THR A 169 8.10 11.02 0.35
C THR A 169 8.61 10.15 -0.80
N ALA A 170 7.78 9.26 -1.35
CA ALA A 170 8.14 8.49 -2.54
C ALA A 170 8.35 9.38 -3.75
N ILE A 171 7.45 10.36 -4.00
CA ILE A 171 7.61 11.36 -5.06
C ILE A 171 8.95 12.10 -4.92
N ALA A 172 9.18 12.67 -3.73
CA ALA A 172 10.42 13.39 -3.44
C ALA A 172 11.65 12.47 -3.57
N GLY A 173 11.55 11.24 -3.07
CA GLY A 173 12.62 10.24 -3.12
C GLY A 173 13.04 9.87 -4.54
N TYR A 174 12.09 9.64 -5.44
CA TYR A 174 12.41 9.35 -6.84
C TYR A 174 12.98 10.58 -7.57
N ALA A 175 12.40 11.77 -7.35
CA ALA A 175 12.90 13.00 -7.95
C ALA A 175 14.31 13.34 -7.47
N VAL A 176 14.56 13.32 -6.15
CA VAL A 176 15.86 13.55 -5.55
C VAL A 176 16.84 12.44 -5.94
N GLY A 177 16.42 11.18 -5.96
CA GLY A 177 17.23 10.05 -6.39
C GLY A 177 17.72 10.20 -7.83
N ALA A 178 16.84 10.65 -8.74
CA ALA A 178 17.22 10.94 -10.12
C ALA A 178 18.29 12.04 -10.22
N VAL A 179 18.15 13.10 -9.43
CA VAL A 179 19.16 14.18 -9.37
C VAL A 179 20.47 13.67 -8.77
N LEU A 180 20.40 12.95 -7.65
CA LEU A 180 21.59 12.40 -7.00
C LEU A 180 22.38 11.46 -7.92
N LEU A 181 21.70 10.59 -8.69
CA LEU A 181 22.35 9.67 -9.63
C LEU A 181 22.99 10.34 -10.85
N ARG A 182 22.72 11.63 -11.09
CA ARG A 182 23.48 12.43 -12.09
C ARG A 182 24.84 12.90 -11.57
N HIS A 183 24.96 13.08 -10.25
CA HIS A 183 26.14 13.64 -9.61
C HIS A 183 26.91 12.63 -8.75
N LEU A 184 26.25 11.59 -8.28
CA LEU A 184 26.81 10.55 -7.42
C LEU A 184 26.73 9.17 -8.11
N SER A 185 27.66 8.30 -7.75
CA SER A 185 27.53 6.89 -8.05
C SER A 185 26.35 6.26 -7.27
N PRO A 186 25.80 5.12 -7.69
CA PRO A 186 24.80 4.39 -6.90
C PRO A 186 25.25 4.11 -5.46
N GLN A 187 26.55 3.85 -5.25
CA GLN A 187 27.16 3.67 -3.92
C GLN A 187 27.04 4.94 -3.06
N GLY A 188 27.25 6.12 -3.66
CA GLY A 188 27.05 7.40 -2.99
C GLY A 188 25.59 7.62 -2.57
N VAL A 189 24.62 7.19 -3.39
CA VAL A 189 23.19 7.26 -3.05
C VAL A 189 22.85 6.29 -1.91
N PHE A 190 23.44 5.10 -1.85
CA PHE A 190 23.29 4.20 -0.68
C PHE A 190 23.87 4.83 0.59
N ALA A 191 25.00 5.55 0.51
CA ALA A 191 25.56 6.25 1.66
C ALA A 191 24.60 7.34 2.18
N VAL A 192 23.96 8.11 1.27
CA VAL A 192 22.91 9.07 1.63
C VAL A 192 21.72 8.36 2.28
N ALA A 193 21.25 7.25 1.72
CA ALA A 193 20.16 6.47 2.29
C ALA A 193 20.50 5.90 3.67
N ALA A 194 21.75 5.45 3.87
CA ALA A 194 22.25 5.02 5.18
C ALA A 194 22.26 6.17 6.19
N ALA A 195 22.69 7.36 5.80
CA ALA A 195 22.66 8.55 6.66
C ALA A 195 21.23 8.93 7.07
N LEU A 196 20.25 8.87 6.13
CA LEU A 196 18.83 9.09 6.45
C LEU A 196 18.29 8.02 7.41
N THR A 197 18.67 6.76 7.22
CA THR A 197 18.27 5.66 8.12
C THR A 197 18.87 5.86 9.51
N ALA A 198 20.16 6.25 9.61
CA ALA A 198 20.81 6.55 10.87
C ALA A 198 20.14 7.71 11.60
N LEU A 199 19.84 8.80 10.90
CA LEU A 199 19.12 9.94 11.45
C LEU A 199 17.72 9.53 11.95
N GLY A 200 16.96 8.78 11.14
CA GLY A 200 15.65 8.27 11.54
C GLY A 200 15.71 7.39 12.78
N THR A 201 16.72 6.53 12.86
CA THR A 201 16.98 5.67 14.05
C THR A 201 17.30 6.50 15.27
N ALA A 202 18.17 7.51 15.15
CA ALA A 202 18.54 8.41 16.24
C ALA A 202 17.32 9.19 16.75
N VAL A 203 16.50 9.72 15.84
CA VAL A 203 15.25 10.44 16.19
C VAL A 203 14.30 9.53 16.97
N VAL A 204 14.02 8.31 16.50
CA VAL A 204 13.16 7.36 17.22
C VAL A 204 13.74 7.00 18.58
N ALA A 205 15.06 6.74 18.65
CA ALA A 205 15.73 6.39 19.90
C ALA A 205 15.70 7.54 20.93
N ALA A 206 15.75 8.80 20.48
CA ALA A 206 15.76 9.97 21.36
C ALA A 206 14.35 10.40 21.83
N THR A 207 13.33 10.20 21.00
CA THR A 207 12.00 10.81 21.22
C THR A 207 10.94 9.83 21.70
N VAL A 208 10.99 8.57 21.25
CA VAL A 208 9.99 7.56 21.62
C VAL A 208 10.39 6.89 22.93
N ARG A 209 9.50 6.85 23.90
CA ARG A 209 9.73 6.16 25.17
C ARG A 209 9.44 4.66 25.05
N GLU A 210 10.06 3.86 25.92
CA GLU A 210 9.74 2.43 26.00
C GLU A 210 8.33 2.26 26.57
N GLN A 211 7.49 1.57 25.84
CA GLN A 211 6.10 1.30 26.26
C GLN A 211 6.04 -0.04 26.99
N SER A 212 5.18 -0.13 28.01
CA SER A 212 4.94 -1.38 28.71
C SER A 212 4.09 -2.33 27.87
N ILE A 213 4.42 -3.61 27.97
CA ILE A 213 3.81 -4.68 27.16
C ILE A 213 2.34 -4.83 27.53
N ARG A 214 1.46 -4.79 26.54
CA ARG A 214 0.12 -5.37 26.63
C ARG A 214 0.17 -6.78 26.04
N PRO A 215 -0.17 -7.83 26.82
CA PRO A 215 -0.26 -9.17 26.25
C PRO A 215 -1.41 -9.23 25.24
N THR A 216 -1.10 -9.22 23.97
CA THR A 216 -2.07 -9.46 22.92
C THR A 216 -2.26 -10.96 22.73
N ARG A 217 -3.45 -11.45 23.04
CA ARG A 217 -3.83 -12.85 22.79
C ARG A 217 -4.02 -13.02 21.29
N ARG A 218 -3.05 -13.60 20.61
CA ARG A 218 -3.10 -13.82 19.16
C ARG A 218 -3.93 -15.05 18.77
N PRO A 219 -4.63 -14.99 17.65
CA PRO A 219 -5.16 -16.21 17.05
C PRO A 219 -3.99 -17.10 16.61
N GLY A 220 -4.04 -18.39 16.96
CA GLY A 220 -3.02 -19.36 16.53
C GLY A 220 -2.93 -19.45 15.01
N LEU A 221 -1.76 -19.80 14.47
CA LEU A 221 -1.50 -19.94 13.03
C LEU A 221 -2.60 -20.73 12.30
N ARG A 222 -3.07 -21.85 12.89
CA ARG A 222 -4.15 -22.67 12.34
C ARG A 222 -5.45 -21.86 12.16
N ARG A 223 -5.81 -21.01 13.11
CA ARG A 223 -7.00 -20.16 13.03
C ARG A 223 -6.85 -19.10 11.94
N THR A 224 -5.65 -18.55 11.77
CA THR A 224 -5.34 -17.61 10.69
C THR A 224 -5.53 -18.25 9.33
N TRP A 225 -4.98 -19.47 9.12
CA TRP A 225 -5.12 -20.21 7.87
C TRP A 225 -6.57 -20.60 7.56
N THR A 226 -7.32 -21.08 8.56
CA THR A 226 -8.75 -21.43 8.36
C THR A 226 -9.58 -20.20 7.98
N THR A 227 -9.33 -19.05 8.61
CA THR A 227 -10.03 -17.80 8.27
C THR A 227 -9.61 -17.29 6.88
N ASN A 228 -8.36 -17.42 6.48
CA ASN A 228 -7.91 -17.08 5.13
C ASN A 228 -8.57 -17.95 4.07
N ALA A 229 -8.70 -19.26 4.33
CA ALA A 229 -9.43 -20.18 3.45
C ALA A 229 -10.92 -19.81 3.35
N GLU A 230 -11.57 -19.45 4.47
CA GLU A 230 -12.96 -18.97 4.50
C GLU A 230 -13.11 -17.65 3.71
N LEU A 231 -12.14 -16.76 3.77
CA LEU A 231 -12.16 -15.51 3.00
C LEU A 231 -12.10 -15.75 1.50
N LEU A 232 -11.23 -16.65 1.07
CA LEU A 232 -11.01 -16.95 -0.35
C LEU A 232 -12.08 -17.90 -0.94
N SER A 233 -12.79 -18.65 -0.12
CA SER A 233 -13.87 -19.53 -0.56
C SER A 233 -15.13 -18.77 -1.02
N HIS A 234 -15.35 -17.54 -0.53
CA HIS A 234 -16.52 -16.75 -0.93
C HIS A 234 -16.29 -16.08 -2.30
N PRO A 235 -17.09 -16.43 -3.35
CA PRO A 235 -16.82 -15.98 -4.72
C PRO A 235 -16.74 -14.45 -4.88
N GLY A 236 -17.63 -13.70 -4.21
CA GLY A 236 -17.66 -12.24 -4.28
C GLY A 236 -16.38 -11.61 -3.71
N ARG A 237 -15.92 -12.07 -2.54
CA ARG A 237 -14.69 -11.58 -1.91
C ARG A 237 -13.46 -11.94 -2.73
N ARG A 238 -13.39 -13.18 -3.24
CA ARG A 238 -12.30 -13.63 -4.12
C ARG A 238 -12.20 -12.76 -5.38
N THR A 239 -13.32 -12.44 -6.01
CA THR A 239 -13.35 -11.57 -7.19
C THR A 239 -12.84 -10.16 -6.86
N LEU A 240 -13.23 -9.58 -5.72
CA LEU A 240 -12.75 -8.28 -5.28
C LEU A 240 -11.25 -8.29 -4.99
N LEU A 241 -10.74 -9.31 -4.31
CA LEU A 241 -9.31 -9.48 -4.03
C LEU A 241 -8.49 -9.61 -5.32
N LEU A 242 -8.92 -10.43 -6.27
CA LEU A 242 -8.25 -10.56 -7.56
C LEU A 242 -8.27 -9.24 -8.34
N ASN A 243 -9.36 -8.49 -8.29
CA ASN A 243 -9.48 -7.17 -8.91
C ASN A 243 -8.61 -6.10 -8.25
N LEU A 244 -8.28 -6.25 -6.95
CA LEU A 244 -7.34 -5.41 -6.23
C LEU A 244 -5.88 -5.78 -6.54
N TRP A 245 -5.59 -7.06 -6.68
CA TRP A 245 -4.21 -7.57 -6.77
C TRP A 245 -3.66 -7.56 -8.19
N VAL A 246 -4.40 -8.18 -9.14
CA VAL A 246 -3.85 -8.49 -10.47
C VAL A 246 -3.58 -7.22 -11.28
N PRO A 247 -4.53 -6.28 -11.48
CA PRO A 247 -4.25 -5.07 -12.23
C PRO A 247 -3.17 -4.20 -11.57
N ASN A 248 -3.21 -4.07 -10.25
CA ASN A 248 -2.19 -3.34 -9.50
C ASN A 248 -0.79 -3.93 -9.72
N GLY A 249 -0.65 -5.26 -9.57
CA GLY A 249 0.63 -5.93 -9.75
C GLY A 249 1.18 -5.82 -11.18
N LEU A 250 0.33 -5.95 -12.19
CA LEU A 250 0.73 -5.81 -13.60
C LEU A 250 1.24 -4.39 -13.90
N ILE A 251 0.59 -3.36 -13.38
CA ILE A 251 1.04 -1.97 -13.62
C ILE A 251 2.32 -1.65 -12.85
N VAL A 252 2.48 -2.14 -11.63
CA VAL A 252 3.78 -2.07 -10.92
C VAL A 252 4.87 -2.80 -11.71
N GLY A 253 4.53 -3.89 -12.42
CA GLY A 253 5.42 -4.53 -13.38
C GLY A 253 5.84 -3.60 -14.54
N CYS A 254 4.92 -2.79 -15.06
CA CYS A 254 5.25 -1.77 -16.07
C CYS A 254 6.22 -0.72 -15.50
N GLU A 255 5.97 -0.24 -14.27
CA GLU A 255 6.83 0.74 -13.59
C GLU A 255 8.23 0.19 -13.31
N ALA A 256 8.36 -1.10 -13.04
CA ALA A 256 9.65 -1.79 -12.83
C ALA A 256 10.56 -1.75 -14.05
N LEU A 257 10.01 -1.56 -15.25
CA LEU A 257 10.76 -1.48 -16.49
C LEU A 257 11.21 -0.06 -16.85
N PHE A 258 10.83 0.98 -16.11
CA PHE A 258 11.19 2.36 -16.46
C PHE A 258 12.70 2.59 -16.53
N ILE A 259 13.49 1.95 -15.66
CA ILE A 259 14.96 2.05 -15.68
C ILE A 259 15.50 1.42 -16.96
N SER A 260 15.04 0.24 -17.32
CA SER A 260 15.49 -0.45 -18.54
C SER A 260 14.93 0.18 -19.83
N TYR A 261 13.81 0.92 -19.74
CA TYR A 261 13.23 1.66 -20.88
C TYR A 261 13.99 2.93 -21.16
N ASP A 262 14.19 3.78 -20.15
CA ASP A 262 14.94 5.03 -20.25
C ASP A 262 15.59 5.37 -18.90
N PRO A 263 16.86 4.96 -18.70
CA PRO A 263 17.58 5.19 -17.43
C PRO A 263 17.69 6.67 -17.06
N ARG A 264 17.68 7.58 -18.04
CA ARG A 264 17.83 9.03 -17.80
C ARG A 264 16.56 9.64 -17.21
N HIS A 265 15.39 9.16 -17.62
CA HIS A 265 14.09 9.70 -17.23
C HIS A 265 13.31 8.80 -16.27
N ALA A 266 13.85 7.62 -15.91
CA ALA A 266 13.19 6.67 -15.03
C ALA A 266 12.71 7.28 -13.70
N GLY A 267 13.56 8.08 -13.05
CA GLY A 267 13.17 8.78 -11.81
C GLY A 267 12.03 9.79 -12.02
N THR A 268 11.98 10.44 -13.19
CA THR A 268 10.87 11.34 -13.56
C THR A 268 9.57 10.56 -13.76
N PHE A 269 9.62 9.40 -14.42
CA PHE A 269 8.45 8.54 -14.57
C PHE A 269 7.94 8.03 -13.22
N LEU A 270 8.84 7.54 -12.35
CA LEU A 270 8.46 7.06 -11.02
C LEU A 270 7.89 8.19 -10.14
N ALA A 271 8.48 9.39 -10.21
CA ALA A 271 7.96 10.55 -9.49
C ALA A 271 6.57 10.97 -10.01
N ALA A 272 6.38 10.96 -11.34
CA ALA A 272 5.08 11.25 -11.98
C ALA A 272 4.03 10.19 -11.58
N GLY A 273 4.41 8.92 -11.54
CA GLY A 273 3.56 7.82 -11.07
C GLY A 273 3.11 8.02 -9.62
N ALA A 274 4.05 8.26 -8.72
CA ALA A 274 3.75 8.51 -7.32
C ALA A 274 2.86 9.76 -7.13
N ALA A 275 3.12 10.84 -7.89
CA ALA A 275 2.30 12.05 -7.88
C ALA A 275 0.87 11.78 -8.40
N GLY A 276 0.74 11.03 -9.50
CA GLY A 276 -0.56 10.62 -10.06
C GLY A 276 -1.37 9.80 -9.06
N MET A 277 -0.74 8.84 -8.39
CA MET A 277 -1.37 8.03 -7.34
C MET A 277 -1.90 8.92 -6.19
N LEU A 278 -1.07 9.84 -5.68
CA LEU A 278 -1.46 10.74 -4.61
C LEU A 278 -2.64 11.64 -5.03
N VAL A 279 -2.56 12.24 -6.21
CA VAL A 279 -3.62 13.11 -6.73
C VAL A 279 -4.91 12.32 -6.98
N GLY A 280 -4.80 11.11 -7.52
CA GLY A 280 -5.94 10.22 -7.75
C GLY A 280 -6.64 9.83 -6.46
N ASP A 281 -5.88 9.41 -5.44
CA ASP A 281 -6.43 9.03 -4.13
C ASP A 281 -7.13 10.21 -3.45
N LEU A 282 -6.53 11.41 -3.48
CA LEU A 282 -7.14 12.62 -2.94
C LEU A 282 -8.40 13.02 -3.71
N ALA A 283 -8.35 13.03 -5.05
CA ALA A 283 -9.49 13.40 -5.88
C ALA A 283 -10.67 12.43 -5.68
N VAL A 284 -10.44 11.13 -5.73
CA VAL A 284 -11.49 10.13 -5.55
C VAL A 284 -11.98 10.11 -4.09
N GLY A 285 -11.07 10.26 -3.12
CA GLY A 285 -11.43 10.24 -1.71
C GLY A 285 -12.24 11.45 -1.25
N TRP A 286 -11.93 12.65 -1.75
CA TRP A 286 -12.56 13.90 -1.30
C TRP A 286 -13.69 14.38 -2.20
N LEU A 287 -13.58 14.22 -3.53
CA LEU A 287 -14.54 14.79 -4.48
C LEU A 287 -15.70 13.84 -4.81
N LEU A 288 -15.55 12.53 -4.57
CA LEU A 288 -16.56 11.55 -4.95
C LEU A 288 -17.24 10.95 -3.70
N ASP A 289 -18.58 10.92 -3.69
CA ASP A 289 -19.35 10.12 -2.75
C ASP A 289 -19.22 8.61 -3.01
N ALA A 290 -19.58 7.77 -2.05
CA ALA A 290 -19.45 6.31 -2.14
C ALA A 290 -20.13 5.72 -3.38
N GLY A 291 -21.29 6.26 -3.79
CA GLY A 291 -22.03 5.80 -4.97
C GLY A 291 -21.29 6.11 -6.27
N ARG A 292 -20.74 7.32 -6.39
CA ARG A 292 -19.93 7.74 -7.55
C ARG A 292 -18.62 6.97 -7.60
N ARG A 293 -17.91 6.79 -6.45
CA ARG A 293 -16.69 5.98 -6.36
C ARG A 293 -16.91 4.58 -6.92
N ARG A 294 -18.00 3.91 -6.54
CA ARG A 294 -18.34 2.57 -7.06
C ARG A 294 -18.56 2.56 -8.56
N ARG A 295 -19.24 3.57 -9.11
CA ARG A 295 -19.49 3.68 -10.56
C ARG A 295 -18.20 3.92 -11.33
N CYS A 296 -17.28 4.70 -10.79
CA CYS A 296 -16.00 5.02 -11.42
C CYS A 296 -14.95 3.92 -11.28
N ALA A 297 -15.12 2.93 -10.39
CA ALA A 297 -14.13 1.90 -10.13
C ALA A 297 -13.64 1.16 -11.39
N PHE A 298 -14.53 0.86 -12.34
CA PHE A 298 -14.18 0.23 -13.60
C PHE A 298 -13.38 1.17 -14.51
N ALA A 299 -13.83 2.43 -14.65
CA ALA A 299 -13.14 3.44 -15.45
C ALA A 299 -11.74 3.76 -14.90
N LEU A 300 -11.60 3.85 -13.58
CA LEU A 300 -10.31 4.05 -12.92
C LEU A 300 -9.34 2.88 -13.16
N ARG A 301 -9.84 1.65 -13.19
CA ARG A 301 -9.02 0.48 -13.53
C ARG A 301 -8.57 0.46 -15.00
N LEU A 302 -9.40 0.93 -15.91
CA LEU A 302 -8.99 1.12 -17.30
C LEU A 302 -7.98 2.27 -17.41
N LEU A 303 -8.23 3.39 -16.71
CA LEU A 303 -7.31 4.51 -16.64
C LEU A 303 -5.93 4.08 -16.13
N LEU A 304 -5.87 3.17 -15.17
CA LEU A 304 -4.62 2.62 -14.63
C LEU A 304 -3.76 1.94 -15.71
N ALA A 305 -4.35 1.34 -16.73
CA ALA A 305 -3.62 0.50 -17.68
C ALA A 305 -3.51 1.11 -19.09
N VAL A 306 -4.59 1.75 -19.59
CA VAL A 306 -4.65 2.21 -20.99
C VAL A 306 -3.51 3.16 -21.38
N PRO A 307 -3.12 4.18 -20.59
CA PRO A 307 -2.06 5.09 -20.98
C PRO A 307 -0.68 4.42 -21.15
N PHE A 308 -0.44 3.29 -20.46
CA PHE A 308 0.82 2.54 -20.61
C PHE A 308 0.96 1.89 -21.99
N LEU A 309 -0.11 1.73 -22.76
CA LEU A 309 -0.04 1.24 -24.14
C LEU A 309 0.76 2.18 -25.06
N LEU A 310 0.86 3.47 -24.70
CA LEU A 310 1.65 4.46 -25.45
C LEU A 310 3.15 4.13 -25.47
N PHE A 311 3.65 3.33 -24.54
CA PHE A 311 5.06 2.94 -24.55
C PHE A 311 5.46 2.10 -25.77
N ALA A 312 4.50 1.47 -26.47
CA ALA A 312 4.77 0.73 -27.71
C ALA A 312 5.18 1.64 -28.88
N VAL A 313 4.68 2.89 -28.90
CA VAL A 313 4.91 3.82 -30.02
C VAL A 313 6.01 4.85 -29.76
N HIS A 314 6.66 4.78 -28.60
CA HIS A 314 7.81 5.60 -28.21
C HIS A 314 7.60 7.12 -28.41
N PRO A 315 6.52 7.71 -27.88
CA PRO A 315 6.29 9.14 -28.04
C PRO A 315 7.31 9.96 -27.24
N PRO A 316 7.37 11.28 -27.43
CA PRO A 316 8.26 12.14 -26.65
C PRO A 316 8.08 11.99 -25.14
N VAL A 317 9.19 12.10 -24.40
CA VAL A 317 9.23 11.91 -22.92
C VAL A 317 8.14 12.69 -22.16
N PRO A 318 7.85 13.98 -22.47
CA PRO A 318 6.77 14.70 -21.77
C PRO A 318 5.40 14.02 -21.88
N VAL A 319 5.10 13.41 -23.04
CA VAL A 319 3.85 12.68 -23.26
C VAL A 319 3.79 11.44 -22.36
N LEU A 320 4.90 10.69 -22.26
CA LEU A 320 4.99 9.53 -21.39
C LEU A 320 4.88 9.92 -19.90
N VAL A 321 5.48 11.02 -19.47
CA VAL A 321 5.36 11.54 -18.11
C VAL A 321 3.90 11.84 -17.77
N VAL A 322 3.18 12.51 -18.66
CA VAL A 322 1.74 12.78 -18.49
C VAL A 322 0.94 11.48 -18.50
N ALA A 323 1.26 10.55 -19.40
CA ALA A 323 0.59 9.25 -19.48
C ALA A 323 0.76 8.45 -18.19
N VAL A 324 1.97 8.39 -17.62
CA VAL A 324 2.25 7.72 -16.34
C VAL A 324 1.51 8.41 -15.20
N PHE A 325 1.54 9.73 -15.12
CA PHE A 325 0.80 10.50 -14.10
C PHE A 325 -0.70 10.19 -14.14
N VAL A 326 -1.31 10.27 -15.33
CA VAL A 326 -2.75 10.01 -15.54
C VAL A 326 -3.09 8.56 -15.25
N ALA A 327 -2.27 7.62 -15.74
CA ALA A 327 -2.46 6.20 -15.45
C ALA A 327 -2.43 5.92 -13.93
N SER A 328 -1.42 6.44 -13.25
CA SER A 328 -1.23 6.19 -11.82
C SER A 328 -2.34 6.79 -10.95
N ALA A 329 -3.05 7.83 -11.40
CA ALA A 329 -4.28 8.29 -10.76
C ALA A 329 -5.36 7.18 -10.72
N GLY A 330 -5.30 6.23 -11.63
CA GLY A 330 -6.17 5.05 -11.66
C GLY A 330 -5.98 4.08 -10.48
N PHE A 331 -4.84 4.15 -9.73
CA PHE A 331 -4.67 3.38 -8.49
C PHE A 331 -5.75 3.70 -7.45
N ALA A 332 -6.38 4.87 -7.52
CA ALA A 332 -7.52 5.24 -6.69
C ALA A 332 -8.74 4.30 -6.84
N ALA A 333 -8.77 3.44 -7.87
CA ALA A 333 -9.73 2.33 -7.97
C ALA A 333 -9.67 1.39 -6.74
N THR A 334 -8.56 1.37 -6.03
CA THR A 334 -8.38 0.59 -4.79
C THR A 334 -9.37 1.00 -3.71
N LEU A 335 -9.70 2.29 -3.58
CA LEU A 335 -10.60 2.81 -2.55
C LEU A 335 -12.00 2.18 -2.63
N PRO A 336 -12.76 2.29 -3.74
CA PRO A 336 -14.09 1.69 -3.82
C PRO A 336 -14.08 0.16 -3.80
N LEU A 337 -13.01 -0.50 -4.23
CA LEU A 337 -12.90 -1.96 -4.16
C LEU A 337 -12.66 -2.43 -2.72
N GLN A 338 -11.83 -1.72 -1.95
CA GLN A 338 -11.63 -2.00 -0.53
C GLN A 338 -12.90 -1.73 0.29
N GLU A 339 -13.65 -0.64 0.00
CA GLU A 339 -14.95 -0.37 0.62
C GLU A 339 -15.91 -1.55 0.41
N GLN A 340 -16.05 -2.03 -0.83
CA GLN A 340 -16.91 -3.17 -1.16
C GLN A 340 -16.43 -4.48 -0.49
N LEU A 341 -15.13 -4.69 -0.38
CA LEU A 341 -14.56 -5.85 0.30
C LEU A 341 -14.89 -5.83 1.79
N LEU A 342 -14.79 -4.67 2.44
CA LEU A 342 -15.13 -4.50 3.86
C LEU A 342 -16.63 -4.68 4.13
N GLU A 343 -17.50 -4.21 3.24
CA GLU A 343 -18.95 -4.40 3.35
C GLU A 343 -19.36 -5.89 3.26
N GLN A 344 -18.64 -6.68 2.45
CA GLN A 344 -18.88 -8.11 2.34
C GLN A 344 -18.20 -8.92 3.45
N THR A 345 -17.52 -8.25 4.39
CA THR A 345 -16.71 -8.91 5.41
C THR A 345 -17.29 -8.69 6.80
N PRO A 346 -17.58 -9.76 7.57
CA PRO A 346 -17.99 -9.65 8.96
C PRO A 346 -17.00 -8.87 9.81
N ASP A 347 -17.48 -8.04 10.74
CA ASP A 347 -16.66 -7.14 11.58
C ASP A 347 -15.52 -7.87 12.30
N ARG A 348 -15.80 -9.09 12.78
CA ARG A 348 -14.84 -9.94 13.52
C ARG A 348 -13.54 -10.27 12.78
N ILE A 349 -13.55 -10.20 11.42
CA ILE A 349 -12.41 -10.59 10.58
C ILE A 349 -11.93 -9.47 9.65
N ARG A 350 -12.45 -8.23 9.77
CA ARG A 350 -12.06 -7.09 8.92
C ARG A 350 -10.56 -6.81 8.95
N GLY A 351 -9.94 -6.87 10.13
CA GLY A 351 -8.50 -6.70 10.25
C GLY A 351 -7.69 -7.75 9.50
N GLN A 352 -8.16 -9.01 9.52
CA GLN A 352 -7.51 -10.10 8.80
C GLN A 352 -7.66 -9.95 7.28
N VAL A 353 -8.82 -9.52 6.80
CA VAL A 353 -9.04 -9.24 5.37
C VAL A 353 -8.09 -8.17 4.85
N GLN A 354 -7.89 -7.09 5.60
CA GLN A 354 -6.93 -6.03 5.25
C GLN A 354 -5.50 -6.57 5.17
N GLY A 355 -5.12 -7.47 6.08
CA GLY A 355 -3.83 -8.14 6.06
C GLY A 355 -3.66 -9.02 4.82
N VAL A 356 -4.68 -9.82 4.48
CA VAL A 356 -4.68 -10.69 3.28
C VAL A 356 -4.65 -9.85 2.01
N GLU A 357 -5.44 -8.75 1.95
CA GLU A 357 -5.42 -7.82 0.82
C GLU A 357 -4.02 -7.23 0.61
N SER A 358 -3.42 -6.68 1.65
CA SER A 358 -2.10 -6.07 1.57
C SER A 358 -1.01 -7.07 1.17
N ALA A 359 -1.00 -8.26 1.77
CA ALA A 359 -0.04 -9.31 1.44
C ALA A 359 -0.20 -9.79 -0.01
N GLY A 360 -1.44 -10.02 -0.46
CA GLY A 360 -1.71 -10.45 -1.83
C GLY A 360 -1.33 -9.37 -2.85
N ARG A 361 -1.61 -8.10 -2.57
CA ARG A 361 -1.21 -6.97 -3.43
C ARG A 361 0.31 -6.88 -3.56
N MET A 362 1.06 -6.96 -2.45
CA MET A 362 2.53 -6.98 -2.49
C MET A 362 3.07 -8.19 -3.26
N THR A 363 2.48 -9.37 -3.08
CA THR A 363 2.87 -10.57 -3.83
C THR A 363 2.68 -10.34 -5.34
N TRP A 364 1.52 -9.81 -5.75
CA TRP A 364 1.26 -9.52 -7.16
C TRP A 364 2.13 -8.42 -7.73
N GLN A 365 2.55 -7.42 -6.93
CA GLN A 365 3.53 -6.41 -7.35
C GLN A 365 4.88 -7.05 -7.68
N GLY A 366 5.39 -7.92 -6.80
CA GLY A 366 6.63 -8.65 -7.07
C GLY A 366 6.51 -9.60 -8.26
N LEU A 367 5.40 -10.35 -8.38
CA LEU A 367 5.13 -11.22 -9.53
C LEU A 367 5.03 -10.42 -10.83
N GLY A 368 4.31 -9.30 -10.82
CA GLY A 368 4.17 -8.41 -11.98
C GLY A 368 5.52 -7.87 -12.43
N ALA A 369 6.38 -7.44 -11.49
CA ALA A 369 7.73 -6.99 -11.79
C ALA A 369 8.59 -8.12 -12.40
N ALA A 370 8.54 -9.33 -11.84
CA ALA A 370 9.27 -10.48 -12.38
C ALA A 370 8.74 -10.87 -13.76
N MET A 371 7.43 -10.88 -13.97
CA MET A 371 6.82 -11.22 -15.27
C MET A 371 7.18 -10.16 -16.33
N ALA A 372 7.03 -8.86 -16.02
CA ALA A 372 7.37 -7.78 -16.93
C ALA A 372 8.86 -7.78 -17.28
N GLY A 373 9.73 -7.94 -16.27
CA GLY A 373 11.16 -8.06 -16.46
C GLY A 373 11.55 -9.28 -17.27
N GLY A 374 10.91 -10.45 -17.03
CA GLY A 374 11.10 -11.66 -17.82
C GLY A 374 10.69 -11.49 -19.29
N LEU A 375 9.56 -10.81 -19.53
CA LEU A 375 9.10 -10.52 -20.89
C LEU A 375 10.06 -9.55 -21.62
N ALA A 376 10.61 -8.59 -20.91
CA ALA A 376 11.58 -7.64 -21.45
C ALA A 376 12.97 -8.24 -21.76
N GLN A 377 13.22 -9.50 -21.40
CA GLN A 377 14.40 -10.24 -21.90
C GLN A 377 14.28 -10.59 -23.39
N TYR A 378 13.07 -10.72 -23.89
CA TYR A 378 12.76 -11.13 -25.26
C TYR A 378 12.18 -10.04 -26.12
N LEU A 379 11.58 -9.00 -25.51
CA LEU A 379 10.96 -7.87 -26.18
C LEU A 379 11.64 -6.56 -25.76
N ALA A 380 11.58 -5.56 -26.62
CA ALA A 380 11.97 -4.20 -26.23
C ALA A 380 11.17 -3.76 -24.99
N PRO A 381 11.78 -3.07 -24.00
CA PRO A 381 11.12 -2.70 -22.76
C PRO A 381 9.79 -1.95 -22.96
N GLY A 382 9.70 -1.05 -23.93
CA GLY A 382 8.45 -0.34 -24.24
C GLY A 382 7.33 -1.27 -24.74
N THR A 383 7.68 -2.25 -25.58
CA THR A 383 6.73 -3.28 -26.03
C THR A 383 6.29 -4.18 -24.88
N ALA A 384 7.23 -4.57 -24.01
CA ALA A 384 6.91 -5.37 -22.80
C ALA A 384 5.95 -4.63 -21.88
N ILE A 385 6.17 -3.32 -21.62
CA ILE A 385 5.25 -2.45 -20.87
C ILE A 385 3.85 -2.48 -21.51
N ALA A 386 3.75 -2.26 -22.83
CA ALA A 386 2.47 -2.24 -23.51
C ALA A 386 1.74 -3.59 -23.47
N VAL A 387 2.46 -4.71 -23.62
CA VAL A 387 1.86 -6.06 -23.54
C VAL A 387 1.32 -6.31 -22.12
N VAL A 388 2.09 -6.02 -21.08
CA VAL A 388 1.64 -6.20 -19.70
C VAL A 388 0.44 -5.29 -19.37
N ALA A 389 0.46 -4.04 -19.86
CA ALA A 389 -0.68 -3.14 -19.76
C ALA A 389 -1.92 -3.68 -20.49
N GLY A 390 -1.74 -4.23 -21.69
CA GLY A 390 -2.82 -4.88 -22.46
C GLY A 390 -3.42 -6.08 -21.72
N VAL A 391 -2.61 -6.89 -21.07
CA VAL A 391 -3.10 -7.97 -20.17
C VAL A 391 -3.90 -7.39 -19.01
N SER A 392 -3.44 -6.28 -18.40
CA SER A 392 -4.18 -5.61 -17.32
C SER A 392 -5.53 -5.07 -17.80
N VAL A 393 -5.62 -4.49 -19.01
CA VAL A 393 -6.89 -4.09 -19.64
C VAL A 393 -7.80 -5.30 -19.81
N THR A 394 -7.29 -6.38 -20.38
CA THR A 394 -8.05 -7.62 -20.62
C THR A 394 -8.61 -8.19 -19.32
N VAL A 395 -7.78 -8.32 -18.29
CA VAL A 395 -8.22 -8.78 -16.96
C VAL A 395 -9.27 -7.85 -16.37
N THR A 396 -9.12 -6.53 -16.56
CA THR A 396 -10.10 -5.55 -16.08
C THR A 396 -11.45 -5.69 -16.78
N VAL A 397 -11.45 -5.91 -18.09
CA VAL A 397 -12.68 -6.08 -18.90
C VAL A 397 -13.36 -7.40 -18.56
N LEU A 398 -12.62 -8.50 -18.50
CA LEU A 398 -13.16 -9.83 -18.18
C LEU A 398 -13.61 -9.93 -16.71
N GLY A 399 -12.92 -9.27 -15.80
CA GLY A 399 -13.26 -9.20 -14.37
C GLY A 399 -14.42 -8.27 -14.03
N ARG A 400 -15.11 -7.72 -15.03
CA ARG A 400 -16.30 -6.90 -14.81
C ARG A 400 -17.42 -7.76 -14.21
N PRO A 401 -17.93 -7.44 -13.01
CA PRO A 401 -19.04 -8.21 -12.46
C PRO A 401 -20.21 -8.12 -13.42
N SER A 402 -20.65 -9.26 -13.93
CA SER A 402 -21.86 -9.37 -14.72
C SER A 402 -22.99 -8.70 -13.92
N ARG A 403 -23.68 -7.74 -14.51
CA ARG A 403 -24.92 -7.20 -13.95
C ARG A 403 -25.92 -8.37 -13.89
N ARG A 404 -25.88 -9.14 -12.79
CA ARG A 404 -27.00 -10.04 -12.51
C ARG A 404 -28.23 -9.14 -12.43
N LYS A 405 -29.12 -9.27 -13.44
CA LYS A 405 -30.50 -8.79 -13.36
C LYS A 405 -31.00 -9.26 -12.00
N GLY A 406 -31.40 -8.33 -11.14
CA GLY A 406 -32.07 -8.70 -9.88
C GLY A 406 -33.20 -9.68 -10.19
N PRO A 407 -33.52 -10.60 -9.26
CA PRO A 407 -34.66 -11.48 -9.44
C PRO A 407 -35.86 -10.58 -9.73
N GLY A 408 -36.46 -10.80 -10.92
CA GLY A 408 -37.56 -9.99 -11.40
C GLY A 408 -38.65 -9.90 -10.33
N ALA A 409 -39.12 -8.70 -10.07
CA ALA A 409 -40.31 -8.43 -9.30
C ALA A 409 -41.51 -9.04 -10.01
N SER A 410 -41.67 -10.36 -9.92
CA SER A 410 -42.89 -11.09 -10.25
C SER A 410 -43.61 -11.51 -8.96
N GLY A 411 -43.96 -10.51 -8.19
CA GLY A 411 -44.90 -10.63 -7.08
C GLY A 411 -46.26 -10.15 -7.55
N ARG A 412 -46.97 -10.99 -8.31
CA ARG A 412 -48.39 -10.81 -8.55
C ARG A 412 -49.11 -10.72 -7.22
N GLY A 413 -49.83 -9.62 -7.04
CA GLY A 413 -50.77 -9.43 -5.93
C GLY A 413 -51.70 -10.64 -5.77
N ARG A 414 -51.61 -11.32 -4.64
CA ARG A 414 -52.66 -12.16 -4.12
C ARG A 414 -53.51 -11.27 -3.22
N THR A 415 -54.60 -10.75 -3.81
CA THR A 415 -55.72 -10.17 -3.07
C THR A 415 -56.29 -11.25 -2.15
N TYR A 416 -56.07 -11.07 -0.85
CA TYR A 416 -56.84 -11.79 0.17
C TYR A 416 -58.26 -11.21 0.16
N ARG A 417 -59.20 -11.96 -0.42
CA ARG A 417 -60.66 -11.75 -0.26
C ARG A 417 -61.02 -12.23 1.14
N GLY A 418 -61.38 -11.34 2.02
CA GLY A 418 -62.00 -11.66 3.28
C GLY A 418 -63.38 -12.27 3.03
N THR A 419 -63.62 -13.43 3.59
CA THR A 419 -64.97 -14.00 3.77
C THR A 419 -65.39 -13.68 5.19
N THR A 420 -66.30 -12.74 5.33
CA THR A 420 -67.24 -12.64 6.46
C THR A 420 -68.25 -13.73 6.34
N GLY A 421 -68.50 -14.47 7.42
CA GLY A 421 -69.52 -15.44 7.50
C GLY A 421 -69.66 -15.96 8.91
N GLU A 422 -70.70 -15.48 9.60
CA GLU A 422 -71.49 -15.99 10.77
C GLU A 422 -70.73 -16.45 12.01
#